data_3ed296b125fcafa5c7799219a78186df
#
_entry.id   3ed296b125fcafa5c7799219a78186df
#
_cell.length_a   1.000
_cell.length_b   1.000
_cell.length_c   1.000
_cell.angle_alpha   90.00
_cell.angle_beta   90.00
_cell.angle_gamma   90.00
#
_symmetry.space_group_name_H-M   'P 1'
#
loop_
_entity.id
_entity.type
_entity.pdbx_description
1 polymer ?
#
loop_
_entity_poly.entity_id
_entity_poly.type
_entity_poly.pdbx_seq_one_letter_code
_entity_poly.pdbx_strand_id
1 'polypeptide(L)'
;PYVKDKFTDSAVVVADEAGQYVIPLLSGHVGGAAELADQIANLLGAVSVHTTATDVRKKFAADVFAKKNALYITDREAAKRISAAVLDGELIGIYAQGDHAENAVKNSKEMFSDEVCICNTIEEVMKYRYRVILADSFPAIDENTLLLKPKNIIVGLGCRKGISEELLEKGLLEILKKNHLDMNQIEALVSIDLKKEEPAVVSLAEKYKVPFLTYSAEMLNEVEEVSSASSFVKKITGIDNVCERAAVTYCKKHCEYFELIAGKSIETAMTAAIARRNI
;
A
#
# COMPACT_ATOMS: atom_id res chain seq x y z
N PRO A 1 -7.08 27.35 -4.18
CA PRO A 1 -7.87 26.41 -4.94
C PRO A 1 -8.22 25.19 -4.07
N TYR A 2 -9.45 24.68 -4.23
CA TYR A 2 -9.97 23.55 -3.43
C TYR A 2 -9.43 22.21 -3.89
N VAL A 3 -8.88 22.11 -5.09
CA VAL A 3 -8.27 20.91 -5.67
C VAL A 3 -6.76 21.08 -5.64
N LYS A 4 -6.06 20.20 -4.91
CA LYS A 4 -4.62 20.30 -4.67
C LYS A 4 -3.82 19.16 -5.31
N ASP A 5 -4.35 17.94 -5.29
CA ASP A 5 -3.61 16.75 -5.72
C ASP A 5 -4.59 15.63 -6.13
N LYS A 6 -4.48 15.13 -7.37
CA LYS A 6 -5.31 14.04 -7.91
C LYS A 6 -5.22 12.72 -7.11
N PHE A 7 -4.22 12.56 -6.25
CA PHE A 7 -4.02 11.37 -5.42
C PHE A 7 -4.68 11.48 -4.04
N THR A 8 -5.08 12.68 -3.62
CA THR A 8 -5.67 12.94 -2.31
C THR A 8 -7.05 13.57 -2.37
N ASP A 9 -7.42 14.16 -3.51
CA ASP A 9 -8.70 14.80 -3.68
C ASP A 9 -9.83 13.78 -3.86
N SER A 10 -11.01 14.12 -3.38
CA SER A 10 -12.20 13.28 -3.49
C SER A 10 -12.61 13.07 -4.95
N ALA A 11 -13.23 11.92 -5.22
CA ALA A 11 -13.86 11.64 -6.51
C ALA A 11 -14.98 12.67 -6.77
N VAL A 12 -14.96 13.30 -7.95
CA VAL A 12 -16.04 14.19 -8.41
C VAL A 12 -16.59 13.66 -9.73
N VAL A 13 -17.90 13.45 -9.76
CA VAL A 13 -18.62 12.94 -10.92
C VAL A 13 -19.77 13.90 -11.22
N VAL A 14 -20.05 14.12 -12.49
CA VAL A 14 -21.20 14.89 -12.96
C VAL A 14 -22.13 13.98 -13.77
N ALA A 15 -23.40 14.04 -13.48
CA ALA A 15 -24.44 13.48 -14.33
C ALA A 15 -25.18 14.62 -15.03
N ASP A 16 -25.61 14.43 -16.28
CA ASP A 16 -26.47 15.38 -16.97
C ASP A 16 -27.90 15.35 -16.37
N GLU A 17 -28.66 16.42 -16.60
CA GLU A 17 -30.00 16.58 -16.04
C GLU A 17 -30.98 15.47 -16.47
N ALA A 18 -30.79 14.90 -17.64
CA ALA A 18 -31.59 13.82 -18.16
C ALA A 18 -31.14 12.41 -17.67
N GLY A 19 -30.04 12.34 -16.92
CA GLY A 19 -29.47 11.07 -16.44
C GLY A 19 -29.01 10.15 -17.56
N GLN A 20 -28.60 10.71 -18.70
CA GLN A 20 -28.14 9.95 -19.87
C GLN A 20 -26.63 9.72 -19.86
N TYR A 21 -25.87 10.64 -19.28
CA TYR A 21 -24.42 10.59 -19.24
C TYR A 21 -23.88 10.82 -17.82
N VAL A 22 -22.83 10.08 -17.46
CA VAL A 22 -22.10 10.23 -16.21
C VAL A 22 -20.64 10.40 -16.49
N ILE A 23 -20.06 11.53 -16.06
CA ILE A 23 -18.71 11.96 -16.43
C ILE A 23 -17.84 12.12 -15.18
N PRO A 24 -16.72 11.38 -15.04
CA PRO A 24 -15.75 11.63 -13.97
C PRO A 24 -14.97 12.92 -14.28
N LEU A 25 -15.06 13.93 -13.39
CA LEU A 25 -14.40 15.22 -13.56
C LEU A 25 -13.04 15.31 -12.84
N LEU A 26 -12.94 14.78 -11.63
CA LEU A 26 -11.74 14.88 -10.80
C LEU A 26 -11.41 13.52 -10.17
N SER A 27 -10.11 13.28 -10.00
CA SER A 27 -9.57 12.08 -9.34
C SER A 27 -10.03 10.78 -10.00
N GLY A 28 -9.99 10.74 -11.34
CA GLY A 28 -10.52 9.65 -12.16
C GLY A 28 -10.04 8.27 -11.76
N HIS A 29 -8.72 8.07 -11.72
CA HIS A 29 -8.12 6.75 -11.44
C HIS A 29 -7.93 6.50 -9.94
N VAL A 30 -7.03 7.22 -9.31
CA VAL A 30 -6.62 6.96 -7.91
C VAL A 30 -7.73 7.33 -6.93
N GLY A 31 -8.44 8.44 -7.17
CA GLY A 31 -9.57 8.87 -6.35
C GLY A 31 -10.86 8.07 -6.58
N GLY A 32 -10.92 7.23 -7.64
CA GLY A 32 -12.06 6.34 -7.91
C GLY A 32 -13.23 7.00 -8.62
N ALA A 33 -13.08 8.21 -9.22
CA ALA A 33 -14.20 8.86 -9.91
C ALA A 33 -14.62 8.11 -11.18
N ALA A 34 -13.73 7.42 -11.87
CA ALA A 34 -14.08 6.58 -13.02
C ALA A 34 -14.96 5.40 -12.60
N GLU A 35 -14.55 4.67 -11.57
CA GLU A 35 -15.32 3.56 -10.97
C GLU A 35 -16.71 4.03 -10.45
N LEU A 36 -16.73 5.18 -9.77
CA LEU A 36 -17.97 5.78 -9.27
C LEU A 36 -18.90 6.19 -10.41
N ALA A 37 -18.35 6.75 -11.51
CA ALA A 37 -19.13 7.10 -12.69
C ALA A 37 -19.76 5.85 -13.34
N ASP A 38 -19.02 4.74 -13.43
CA ASP A 38 -19.53 3.48 -13.95
C ASP A 38 -20.65 2.91 -13.07
N GLN A 39 -20.49 2.94 -11.74
CA GLN A 39 -21.51 2.50 -10.81
C GLN A 39 -22.80 3.33 -10.91
N ILE A 40 -22.68 4.66 -10.96
CA ILE A 40 -23.83 5.56 -11.12
C ILE A 40 -24.48 5.36 -12.49
N ALA A 41 -23.70 5.25 -13.57
CA ALA A 41 -24.22 5.01 -14.91
C ALA A 41 -25.03 3.69 -14.97
N ASN A 42 -24.50 2.62 -14.37
CA ASN A 42 -25.21 1.34 -14.28
C ASN A 42 -26.53 1.45 -13.51
N LEU A 43 -26.57 2.22 -12.41
CA LEU A 43 -27.78 2.41 -11.62
C LEU A 43 -28.85 3.23 -12.35
N LEU A 44 -28.43 4.22 -13.14
CA LEU A 44 -29.32 5.11 -13.90
C LEU A 44 -29.70 4.57 -15.28
N GLY A 45 -29.06 3.52 -15.76
CA GLY A 45 -29.14 3.10 -17.16
C GLY A 45 -28.49 4.11 -18.12
N ALA A 46 -27.53 4.90 -17.61
CA ALA A 46 -26.82 5.94 -18.33
C ALA A 46 -25.53 5.41 -19.01
N VAL A 47 -24.90 6.27 -19.80
CA VAL A 47 -23.59 6.01 -20.40
C VAL A 47 -22.50 6.68 -19.54
N SER A 48 -21.51 5.90 -19.08
CA SER A 48 -20.31 6.44 -18.47
C SER A 48 -19.36 6.99 -19.54
N VAL A 49 -18.94 8.26 -19.40
CA VAL A 49 -18.09 8.93 -20.40
C VAL A 49 -16.69 9.14 -19.82
N HIS A 50 -15.79 8.22 -20.15
CA HIS A 50 -14.38 8.35 -19.76
C HIS A 50 -13.65 9.35 -20.67
N THR A 51 -12.92 10.29 -20.06
CA THR A 51 -12.26 11.41 -20.77
C THR A 51 -10.75 11.36 -20.68
N THR A 52 -10.16 10.48 -19.86
CA THR A 52 -8.69 10.40 -19.74
C THR A 52 -8.10 9.62 -20.92
N ALA A 53 -6.95 10.09 -21.42
CA ALA A 53 -6.31 9.51 -22.60
C ALA A 53 -5.95 8.02 -22.42
N THR A 54 -5.58 7.61 -21.20
CA THR A 54 -5.27 6.21 -20.86
C THR A 54 -6.51 5.32 -20.91
N ASP A 55 -7.66 5.80 -20.41
CA ASP A 55 -8.94 5.05 -20.45
C ASP A 55 -9.45 4.90 -21.88
N VAL A 56 -9.49 6.01 -22.63
CA VAL A 56 -9.99 6.03 -24.02
C VAL A 56 -9.14 5.15 -24.92
N ARG A 57 -7.82 5.14 -24.72
CA ARG A 57 -6.88 4.36 -25.53
C ARG A 57 -6.59 2.97 -25.02
N LYS A 58 -7.13 2.57 -23.86
CA LYS A 58 -6.83 1.30 -23.14
C LYS A 58 -5.32 1.07 -23.00
N LYS A 59 -4.58 2.12 -22.65
CA LYS A 59 -3.13 2.07 -22.47
C LYS A 59 -2.79 1.80 -21.01
N PHE A 60 -1.62 1.19 -20.79
CA PHE A 60 -1.11 0.96 -19.44
C PHE A 60 -0.98 2.27 -18.64
N ALA A 61 -1.53 2.27 -17.44
CA ALA A 61 -1.45 3.37 -16.48
C ALA A 61 -0.81 2.88 -15.19
N ALA A 62 0.36 3.42 -14.88
CA ALA A 62 1.16 2.97 -13.73
C ALA A 62 0.47 3.19 -12.38
N ASP A 63 -0.33 4.26 -12.25
CA ASP A 63 -1.09 4.59 -11.05
C ASP A 63 -2.28 3.64 -10.83
N VAL A 64 -2.99 3.27 -11.89
CA VAL A 64 -4.09 2.28 -11.84
C VAL A 64 -3.54 0.91 -11.48
N PHE A 65 -2.46 0.50 -12.14
CA PHE A 65 -1.78 -0.76 -11.86
C PHE A 65 -1.29 -0.84 -10.41
N ALA A 66 -0.65 0.22 -9.92
CA ALA A 66 -0.18 0.29 -8.54
C ALA A 66 -1.32 0.21 -7.52
N LYS A 67 -2.43 0.94 -7.75
CA LYS A 67 -3.62 0.90 -6.89
C LYS A 67 -4.23 -0.50 -6.84
N LYS A 68 -4.46 -1.12 -8.00
CA LYS A 68 -5.07 -2.46 -8.10
C LYS A 68 -4.27 -3.53 -7.36
N ASN A 69 -2.94 -3.41 -7.38
CA ASN A 69 -2.03 -4.40 -6.82
C ASN A 69 -1.45 -4.03 -5.45
N ALA A 70 -2.03 -3.05 -4.74
CA ALA A 70 -1.55 -2.58 -3.45
C ALA A 70 -0.05 -2.24 -3.45
N LEU A 71 0.39 -1.49 -4.47
CA LEU A 71 1.78 -1.05 -4.62
C LEU A 71 1.90 0.44 -4.29
N TYR A 72 3.03 0.82 -3.72
CA TYR A 72 3.40 2.21 -3.46
C TYR A 72 4.26 2.76 -4.60
N ILE A 73 3.86 3.91 -5.13
CA ILE A 73 4.60 4.66 -6.16
C ILE A 73 5.68 5.50 -5.48
N THR A 74 6.96 5.16 -5.67
CA THR A 74 8.08 5.86 -5.02
C THR A 74 8.36 7.23 -5.63
N ASP A 75 8.11 7.40 -6.93
CA ASP A 75 8.30 8.65 -7.68
C ASP A 75 7.11 8.91 -8.62
N ARG A 76 6.33 9.96 -8.30
CA ARG A 76 5.17 10.37 -9.08
C ARG A 76 5.54 10.95 -10.45
N GLU A 77 6.69 11.59 -10.56
CA GLU A 77 7.15 12.15 -11.84
C GLU A 77 7.62 11.04 -12.79
N ALA A 78 8.30 10.01 -12.25
CA ALA A 78 8.60 8.80 -13.03
C ALA A 78 7.32 8.11 -13.51
N ALA A 79 6.28 7.97 -12.66
CA ALA A 79 5.00 7.38 -13.04
C ALA A 79 4.33 8.17 -14.19
N LYS A 80 4.38 9.50 -14.16
CA LYS A 80 3.87 10.34 -15.25
C LYS A 80 4.66 10.15 -16.55
N ARG A 81 6.00 10.10 -16.45
CA ARG A 81 6.88 9.87 -17.63
C ARG A 81 6.61 8.51 -18.28
N ILE A 82 6.45 7.45 -17.47
CA ILE A 82 6.09 6.11 -17.96
C ILE A 82 4.74 6.15 -18.69
N SER A 83 3.72 6.76 -18.08
CA SER A 83 2.39 6.86 -18.71
C SER A 83 2.42 7.67 -20.00
N ALA A 84 3.19 8.76 -20.06
CA ALA A 84 3.38 9.55 -21.28
C ALA A 84 4.10 8.75 -22.38
N ALA A 85 5.18 8.03 -22.02
CA ALA A 85 5.91 7.20 -22.98
C ALA A 85 5.01 6.13 -23.61
N VAL A 86 4.16 5.46 -22.83
CA VAL A 86 3.19 4.48 -23.33
C VAL A 86 2.16 5.13 -24.26
N LEU A 87 1.68 6.33 -23.93
CA LEU A 87 0.74 7.08 -24.79
C LEU A 87 1.37 7.50 -26.13
N ASP A 88 2.68 7.76 -26.13
CA ASP A 88 3.46 8.10 -27.32
C ASP A 88 3.89 6.84 -28.14
N GLY A 89 3.54 5.63 -27.67
CA GLY A 89 3.84 4.37 -28.33
C GLY A 89 5.24 3.81 -28.05
N GLU A 90 5.96 4.36 -27.06
CA GLU A 90 7.26 3.86 -26.63
C GLU A 90 7.11 2.54 -25.87
N LEU A 91 8.04 1.62 -26.11
CA LEU A 91 8.09 0.35 -25.37
C LEU A 91 8.64 0.57 -23.95
N ILE A 92 7.98 -0.03 -22.98
CA ILE A 92 8.42 -0.06 -21.58
C ILE A 92 8.70 -1.49 -21.13
N GLY A 93 9.75 -1.68 -20.32
CA GLY A 93 10.02 -2.95 -19.65
C GLY A 93 9.39 -2.99 -18.26
N ILE A 94 8.75 -4.10 -17.91
CA ILE A 94 8.29 -4.38 -16.55
C ILE A 94 9.06 -5.58 -16.00
N TYR A 95 9.67 -5.43 -14.82
CA TYR A 95 10.35 -6.47 -14.08
C TYR A 95 9.80 -6.55 -12.65
N ALA A 96 9.57 -7.78 -12.18
CA ALA A 96 9.06 -8.04 -10.84
C ALA A 96 10.02 -8.97 -10.09
N GLN A 97 10.28 -8.66 -8.83
CA GLN A 97 11.11 -9.45 -7.94
C GLN A 97 10.34 -9.84 -6.67
N GLY A 98 10.23 -11.14 -6.43
CA GLY A 98 9.54 -11.72 -5.30
C GLY A 98 8.07 -12.04 -5.58
N ASP A 99 7.52 -12.99 -4.83
CA ASP A 99 6.23 -13.62 -5.11
C ASP A 99 5.08 -12.62 -5.27
N HIS A 100 4.96 -11.64 -4.38
CA HIS A 100 3.92 -10.62 -4.46
C HIS A 100 4.00 -9.81 -5.75
N ALA A 101 5.20 -9.33 -6.09
CA ALA A 101 5.43 -8.52 -7.29
C ALA A 101 5.17 -9.34 -8.58
N GLU A 102 5.62 -10.58 -8.62
CA GLU A 102 5.39 -11.48 -9.75
C GLU A 102 3.90 -11.82 -9.92
N ASN A 103 3.19 -12.06 -8.80
CA ASN A 103 1.74 -12.30 -8.82
C ASN A 103 0.99 -11.05 -9.31
N ALA A 104 1.40 -9.85 -8.90
CA ALA A 104 0.81 -8.60 -9.39
C ALA A 104 0.90 -8.48 -10.92
N VAL A 105 2.07 -8.82 -11.49
CA VAL A 105 2.26 -8.83 -12.96
C VAL A 105 1.41 -9.91 -13.62
N LYS A 106 1.42 -11.14 -13.08
CA LYS A 106 0.65 -12.28 -13.64
C LYS A 106 -0.85 -12.01 -13.66
N ASN A 107 -1.39 -11.45 -12.57
CA ASN A 107 -2.82 -11.22 -12.37
C ASN A 107 -3.34 -9.94 -13.02
N SER A 108 -2.48 -9.14 -13.62
CA SER A 108 -2.86 -7.86 -14.25
C SER A 108 -2.52 -7.79 -15.74
N LYS A 109 -2.36 -8.94 -16.40
CA LYS A 109 -2.00 -8.99 -17.83
C LYS A 109 -3.00 -8.25 -18.72
N GLU A 110 -4.27 -8.23 -18.34
CA GLU A 110 -5.33 -7.50 -19.06
C GLU A 110 -5.16 -5.97 -19.01
N MET A 111 -4.33 -5.45 -18.10
CA MET A 111 -4.00 -4.02 -18.01
C MET A 111 -2.82 -3.63 -18.91
N PHE A 112 -2.14 -4.60 -19.50
CA PHE A 112 -0.96 -4.35 -20.31
C PHE A 112 -1.35 -4.15 -21.76
N SER A 113 -0.96 -3.01 -22.30
CA SER A 113 -1.06 -2.71 -23.73
C SER A 113 0.18 -3.23 -24.48
N ASP A 114 0.16 -3.17 -25.81
CA ASP A 114 1.22 -3.70 -26.67
C ASP A 114 2.61 -3.09 -26.40
N GLU A 115 2.66 -1.91 -25.77
CA GLU A 115 3.90 -1.22 -25.41
C GLU A 115 4.57 -1.84 -24.17
N VAL A 116 3.89 -2.73 -23.42
CA VAL A 116 4.39 -3.32 -22.18
C VAL A 116 5.08 -4.64 -22.44
N CYS A 117 6.37 -4.71 -22.16
CA CYS A 117 7.18 -5.91 -22.27
C CYS A 117 7.52 -6.46 -20.88
N ILE A 118 7.02 -7.66 -20.56
CA ILE A 118 7.33 -8.33 -19.31
C ILE A 118 8.72 -8.95 -19.42
N CYS A 119 9.63 -8.58 -18.50
CA CYS A 119 11.00 -9.04 -18.43
C CYS A 119 11.17 -10.03 -17.29
N ASN A 120 11.92 -11.11 -17.53
CA ASN A 120 12.19 -12.14 -16.54
C ASN A 120 13.49 -11.90 -15.78
N THR A 121 14.37 -11.04 -16.29
CA THR A 121 15.66 -10.73 -15.67
C THR A 121 15.93 -9.22 -15.64
N ILE A 122 16.85 -8.81 -14.76
CA ILE A 122 17.32 -7.42 -14.68
C ILE A 122 17.98 -7.00 -15.98
N GLU A 123 18.77 -7.88 -16.60
CA GLU A 123 19.45 -7.59 -17.86
C GLU A 123 18.46 -7.34 -19.01
N GLU A 124 17.32 -8.02 -19.00
CA GLU A 124 16.26 -7.77 -19.99
C GLU A 124 15.61 -6.40 -19.80
N VAL A 125 15.19 -6.05 -18.57
CA VAL A 125 14.51 -4.79 -18.32
C VAL A 125 15.44 -3.60 -18.56
N MET A 126 16.74 -3.74 -18.31
CA MET A 126 17.73 -2.68 -18.55
C MET A 126 17.93 -2.35 -20.04
N LYS A 127 17.43 -3.16 -20.98
CA LYS A 127 17.43 -2.84 -22.42
C LYS A 127 16.39 -1.77 -22.79
N TYR A 128 15.38 -1.56 -21.96
CA TYR A 128 14.34 -0.57 -22.19
C TYR A 128 14.75 0.78 -21.63
N ARG A 129 14.42 1.85 -22.36
CA ARG A 129 14.63 3.22 -21.89
C ARG A 129 13.74 3.53 -20.69
N TYR A 130 12.48 3.11 -20.75
CA TYR A 130 11.48 3.31 -19.70
C TYR A 130 11.23 2.00 -18.99
N ARG A 131 11.28 2.02 -17.64
CA ARG A 131 11.24 0.80 -16.83
C ARG A 131 10.30 0.94 -15.65
N VAL A 132 9.53 -0.11 -15.40
CA VAL A 132 8.74 -0.29 -14.19
C VAL A 132 9.30 -1.48 -13.42
N ILE A 133 9.75 -1.23 -12.22
CA ILE A 133 10.37 -2.24 -11.35
C ILE A 133 9.46 -2.44 -10.14
N LEU A 134 9.05 -3.68 -9.91
CA LEU A 134 8.28 -4.09 -8.74
C LEU A 134 9.23 -4.82 -7.78
N ALA A 135 9.69 -4.15 -6.74
CA ALA A 135 10.64 -4.72 -5.77
C ALA A 135 10.68 -3.90 -4.49
N ASP A 136 11.20 -4.45 -3.40
CA ASP A 136 11.48 -3.69 -2.17
C ASP A 136 12.58 -2.64 -2.38
N SER A 137 13.57 -2.96 -3.21
CA SER A 137 14.66 -2.05 -3.58
C SER A 137 15.18 -2.38 -4.98
N PHE A 138 15.78 -1.41 -5.64
CA PHE A 138 16.46 -1.63 -6.92
C PHE A 138 17.68 -0.69 -7.02
N PRO A 139 18.87 -1.21 -7.40
CA PRO A 139 20.12 -0.44 -7.31
C PRO A 139 20.30 0.60 -8.43
N ALA A 140 19.62 0.42 -9.56
CA ALA A 140 19.81 1.24 -10.76
C ALA A 140 18.57 2.08 -11.09
N ILE A 141 18.20 2.99 -10.16
CA ILE A 141 17.07 3.90 -10.37
C ILE A 141 17.58 5.18 -11.02
N ASP A 142 17.05 5.50 -12.19
CA ASP A 142 17.23 6.78 -12.87
C ASP A 142 15.86 7.46 -13.10
N GLU A 143 15.85 8.60 -13.76
CA GLU A 143 14.63 9.37 -14.02
C GLU A 143 13.57 8.63 -14.86
N ASN A 144 13.96 7.62 -15.64
CA ASN A 144 13.09 6.81 -16.50
C ASN A 144 12.72 5.46 -15.86
N THR A 145 13.09 5.25 -14.60
CA THR A 145 12.79 4.04 -13.83
C THR A 145 11.78 4.34 -12.75
N LEU A 146 10.62 3.73 -12.82
CA LEU A 146 9.60 3.75 -11.77
C LEU A 146 9.75 2.53 -10.88
N LEU A 147 10.08 2.75 -9.61
CA LEU A 147 10.04 1.70 -8.59
C LEU A 147 8.66 1.68 -7.92
N LEU A 148 8.03 0.53 -7.95
CA LEU A 148 6.79 0.22 -7.24
C LEU A 148 7.11 -0.75 -6.10
N LYS A 149 6.81 -0.36 -4.86
CA LYS A 149 7.05 -1.19 -3.67
C LYS A 149 5.76 -1.83 -3.18
N PRO A 150 5.76 -3.12 -2.78
CA PRO A 150 4.61 -3.75 -2.17
C PRO A 150 4.17 -3.05 -0.87
N LYS A 151 2.86 -2.86 -0.69
CA LYS A 151 2.21 -2.48 0.56
C LYS A 151 1.69 -3.73 1.25
N ASN A 152 2.57 -4.45 1.90
CA ASN A 152 2.26 -5.73 2.53
C ASN A 152 2.91 -5.91 3.90
N ILE A 153 3.38 -4.79 4.48
CA ILE A 153 4.05 -4.79 5.78
C ILE A 153 3.00 -4.54 6.88
N ILE A 154 2.95 -5.43 7.83
CA ILE A 154 2.10 -5.35 9.02
C ILE A 154 2.98 -5.01 10.21
N VAL A 155 2.64 -3.93 10.91
CA VAL A 155 3.39 -3.50 12.09
C VAL A 155 2.52 -3.68 13.34
N GLY A 156 2.88 -4.64 14.16
CA GLY A 156 2.32 -4.79 15.48
C GLY A 156 2.99 -3.81 16.45
N LEU A 157 2.18 -3.03 17.18
CA LEU A 157 2.64 -1.97 18.08
C LEU A 157 2.32 -2.26 19.54
N GLY A 158 3.25 -1.92 20.42
CA GLY A 158 3.05 -1.77 21.84
C GLY A 158 3.69 -0.46 22.30
N CYS A 159 3.02 0.31 23.15
CA CYS A 159 3.59 1.55 23.69
C CYS A 159 3.10 1.82 25.12
N ARG A 160 3.80 2.71 25.84
CA ARG A 160 3.33 3.23 27.13
C ARG A 160 2.08 4.09 26.90
N LYS A 161 1.16 4.10 27.86
CA LYS A 161 -0.01 4.98 27.82
C LYS A 161 0.44 6.44 27.83
N GLY A 162 -0.11 7.24 26.91
CA GLY A 162 0.21 8.66 26.80
C GLY A 162 1.60 8.94 26.21
N ILE A 163 2.15 8.04 25.39
CA ILE A 163 3.35 8.32 24.61
C ILE A 163 3.10 9.53 23.68
N SER A 164 4.12 10.39 23.48
CA SER A 164 3.97 11.46 22.49
C SER A 164 4.05 10.90 21.07
N GLU A 165 3.36 11.59 20.12
CA GLU A 165 3.36 11.22 18.70
C GLU A 165 4.78 11.20 18.12
N GLU A 166 5.59 12.22 18.46
CA GLU A 166 6.97 12.34 17.97
C GLU A 166 7.84 11.16 18.42
N LEU A 167 7.69 10.71 19.68
CA LEU A 167 8.45 9.56 20.18
C LEU A 167 8.01 8.26 19.53
N LEU A 168 6.70 8.08 19.34
CA LEU A 168 6.16 6.90 18.67
C LEU A 168 6.62 6.85 17.21
N GLU A 169 6.47 7.95 16.48
CA GLU A 169 6.88 8.06 15.07
C GLU A 169 8.37 7.83 14.91
N LYS A 170 9.18 8.52 15.71
CA LYS A 170 10.63 8.35 15.66
C LYS A 170 11.05 6.90 15.90
N GLY A 171 10.50 6.27 16.94
CA GLY A 171 10.80 4.87 17.25
C GLY A 171 10.40 3.92 16.12
N LEU A 172 9.21 4.13 15.52
CA LEU A 172 8.75 3.33 14.39
C LEU A 172 9.64 3.50 13.16
N LEU A 173 10.01 4.74 12.80
CA LEU A 173 10.90 5.02 11.68
C LEU A 173 12.29 4.39 11.86
N GLU A 174 12.83 4.41 13.07
CA GLU A 174 14.11 3.75 13.38
C GLU A 174 14.03 2.22 13.20
N ILE A 175 12.94 1.60 13.67
CA ILE A 175 12.73 0.15 13.50
C ILE A 175 12.56 -0.21 12.02
N LEU A 176 11.77 0.54 11.26
CA LEU A 176 11.59 0.32 9.83
C LEU A 176 12.93 0.46 9.08
N LYS A 177 13.69 1.53 9.36
CA LYS A 177 15.00 1.76 8.74
C LYS A 177 15.99 0.63 9.00
N LYS A 178 16.04 0.11 10.23
CA LYS A 178 16.89 -1.05 10.57
C LYS A 178 16.56 -2.30 9.74
N ASN A 179 15.31 -2.42 9.28
CA ASN A 179 14.83 -3.52 8.46
C ASN A 179 14.73 -3.16 6.96
N HIS A 180 15.34 -2.04 6.52
CA HIS A 180 15.32 -1.56 5.13
C HIS A 180 13.90 -1.33 4.56
N LEU A 181 12.96 -0.96 5.42
CA LEU A 181 11.57 -0.66 5.09
C LEU A 181 11.27 0.82 5.26
N ASP A 182 10.18 1.27 4.64
CA ASP A 182 9.65 2.63 4.83
C ASP A 182 8.15 2.63 5.17
N MET A 183 7.65 3.74 5.70
CA MET A 183 6.26 3.91 6.14
C MET A 183 5.23 3.62 5.05
N ASN A 184 5.58 3.86 3.79
CA ASN A 184 4.65 3.72 2.67
C ASN A 184 4.40 2.25 2.29
N GLN A 185 5.23 1.32 2.78
CA GLN A 185 5.05 -0.12 2.62
C GLN A 185 4.09 -0.71 3.66
N ILE A 186 3.73 0.07 4.71
CA ILE A 186 2.84 -0.41 5.75
C ILE A 186 1.42 -0.54 5.20
N GLU A 187 0.87 -1.74 5.30
CA GLU A 187 -0.51 -2.07 4.99
C GLU A 187 -1.42 -1.77 6.19
N ALA A 188 -0.99 -2.15 7.40
CA ALA A 188 -1.74 -1.94 8.63
C ALA A 188 -0.84 -1.78 9.85
N LEU A 189 -1.28 -0.92 10.79
CA LEU A 189 -0.81 -0.89 12.16
C LEU A 189 -1.78 -1.71 13.02
N VAL A 190 -1.25 -2.56 13.87
CA VAL A 190 -2.09 -3.46 14.69
C VAL A 190 -1.63 -3.49 16.15
N SER A 191 -2.59 -3.65 17.09
CA SER A 191 -2.29 -3.68 18.51
C SER A 191 -3.37 -4.44 19.30
N ILE A 192 -3.31 -4.37 20.62
CA ILE A 192 -4.36 -4.85 21.55
C ILE A 192 -5.46 -3.79 21.73
N ASP A 193 -6.69 -4.21 22.02
CA ASP A 193 -7.86 -3.33 22.21
C ASP A 193 -7.65 -2.23 23.27
N LEU A 194 -6.81 -2.47 24.28
CA LEU A 194 -6.42 -1.45 25.26
C LEU A 194 -5.74 -0.22 24.63
N LYS A 195 -5.31 -0.31 23.36
CA LYS A 195 -4.65 0.76 22.60
C LYS A 195 -5.55 1.39 21.53
N LYS A 196 -6.79 0.95 21.43
CA LYS A 196 -7.73 1.42 20.40
C LYS A 196 -7.88 2.95 20.36
N GLU A 197 -7.86 3.57 21.54
CA GLU A 197 -8.02 5.02 21.70
C GLU A 197 -6.70 5.72 22.12
N GLU A 198 -5.53 5.10 21.90
CA GLU A 198 -4.25 5.74 22.21
C GLU A 198 -3.97 6.87 21.20
N PRO A 199 -4.00 8.15 21.65
CA PRO A 199 -4.02 9.28 20.71
C PRO A 199 -2.84 9.30 19.75
N ALA A 200 -1.64 8.97 20.23
CA ALA A 200 -0.43 8.96 19.39
C ALA A 200 -0.50 7.92 18.27
N VAL A 201 -1.11 6.75 18.52
CA VAL A 201 -1.25 5.69 17.50
C VAL A 201 -2.32 6.07 16.48
N VAL A 202 -3.44 6.61 16.94
CA VAL A 202 -4.54 7.07 16.06
C VAL A 202 -4.05 8.20 15.15
N SER A 203 -3.41 9.23 15.74
CA SER A 203 -2.84 10.34 14.97
C SER A 203 -1.80 9.88 13.93
N LEU A 204 -0.91 8.95 14.33
CA LEU A 204 0.08 8.38 13.42
C LEU A 204 -0.58 7.64 12.24
N ALA A 205 -1.60 6.83 12.52
CA ALA A 205 -2.35 6.10 11.50
C ALA A 205 -3.06 7.04 10.52
N GLU A 206 -3.68 8.11 11.02
CA GLU A 206 -4.33 9.15 10.20
C GLU A 206 -3.30 9.92 9.34
N LYS A 207 -2.19 10.34 9.93
CA LYS A 207 -1.10 11.06 9.26
C LYS A 207 -0.59 10.31 8.04
N TYR A 208 -0.38 9.00 8.18
CA TYR A 208 0.15 8.14 7.10
C TYR A 208 -0.93 7.44 6.28
N LYS A 209 -2.21 7.67 6.61
CA LYS A 209 -3.36 7.02 5.95
C LYS A 209 -3.26 5.50 5.94
N VAL A 210 -2.84 4.93 7.08
CA VAL A 210 -2.69 3.51 7.30
C VAL A 210 -3.78 3.04 8.26
N PRO A 211 -4.52 1.96 7.97
CA PRO A 211 -5.50 1.40 8.90
C PRO A 211 -4.87 1.05 10.26
N PHE A 212 -5.55 1.41 11.34
CA PHE A 212 -5.20 0.96 12.68
C PHE A 212 -6.27 0.00 13.19
N LEU A 213 -5.88 -1.24 13.47
CA LEU A 213 -6.77 -2.31 13.91
C LEU A 213 -6.32 -2.85 15.26
N THR A 214 -7.29 -3.26 16.06
CA THR A 214 -6.98 -3.84 17.38
C THR A 214 -7.66 -5.19 17.57
N TYR A 215 -7.09 -6.01 18.44
CA TYR A 215 -7.55 -7.35 18.75
C TYR A 215 -7.70 -7.52 20.26
N SER A 216 -8.65 -8.37 20.67
CA SER A 216 -8.82 -8.70 22.07
C SER A 216 -7.65 -9.54 22.61
N ALA A 217 -7.50 -9.56 23.93
CA ALA A 217 -6.47 -10.37 24.58
C ALA A 217 -6.62 -11.85 24.27
N GLU A 218 -7.88 -12.33 24.19
CA GLU A 218 -8.19 -13.73 23.86
C GLU A 218 -7.67 -14.08 22.46
N MET A 219 -7.96 -13.25 21.46
CA MET A 219 -7.50 -13.48 20.09
C MET A 219 -5.97 -13.46 19.97
N LEU A 220 -5.31 -12.57 20.71
CA LEU A 220 -3.85 -12.51 20.72
C LEU A 220 -3.21 -13.72 21.40
N ASN A 221 -3.88 -14.31 22.38
CA ASN A 221 -3.41 -15.52 23.06
C ASN A 221 -3.48 -16.79 22.20
N GLU A 222 -4.23 -16.80 21.11
CA GLU A 222 -4.26 -17.89 20.12
C GLU A 222 -2.93 -18.04 19.36
N VAL A 223 -2.07 -17.02 19.38
CA VAL A 223 -0.72 -17.09 18.81
C VAL A 223 0.21 -17.74 19.82
N GLU A 224 0.63 -18.98 19.56
CA GLU A 224 1.43 -19.78 20.50
C GLU A 224 2.91 -19.33 20.55
N GLU A 225 3.51 -19.07 19.39
CA GLU A 225 4.94 -18.77 19.25
C GLU A 225 5.21 -17.26 19.19
N VAL A 226 6.07 -16.78 20.09
CA VAL A 226 6.62 -15.42 20.09
C VAL A 226 8.11 -15.46 20.42
N SER A 227 8.87 -14.53 19.86
CA SER A 227 10.34 -14.48 20.03
C SER A 227 10.76 -14.12 21.47
N SER A 228 9.89 -13.42 22.21
CA SER A 228 10.17 -12.97 23.57
C SER A 228 8.89 -12.77 24.39
N ALA A 229 8.95 -13.07 25.67
CA ALA A 229 7.86 -12.88 26.62
C ALA A 229 8.21 -11.79 27.66
N SER A 230 7.21 -11.01 28.10
CA SER A 230 7.36 -9.99 29.14
C SER A 230 6.35 -10.20 30.26
N SER A 231 6.84 -10.57 31.44
CA SER A 231 6.00 -10.76 32.63
C SER A 231 5.31 -9.46 33.08
N PHE A 232 5.94 -8.31 32.88
CA PHE A 232 5.36 -7.00 33.17
C PHE A 232 4.17 -6.69 32.26
N VAL A 233 4.33 -6.88 30.96
CA VAL A 233 3.25 -6.67 29.99
C VAL A 233 2.11 -7.63 30.24
N LYS A 234 2.40 -8.89 30.56
CA LYS A 234 1.40 -9.91 30.89
C LYS A 234 0.52 -9.53 32.09
N LYS A 235 1.10 -8.91 33.14
CA LYS A 235 0.33 -8.44 34.31
C LYS A 235 -0.69 -7.34 33.95
N ILE A 236 -0.42 -6.51 32.97
CA ILE A 236 -1.26 -5.36 32.60
C ILE A 236 -2.27 -5.72 31.52
N THR A 237 -1.85 -6.47 30.52
CA THR A 237 -2.62 -6.73 29.31
C THR A 237 -3.19 -8.15 29.23
N GLY A 238 -2.76 -9.05 30.08
CA GLY A 238 -3.02 -10.49 29.98
C GLY A 238 -2.14 -11.21 28.93
N ILE A 239 -1.30 -10.47 28.20
CA ILE A 239 -0.49 -10.93 27.08
C ILE A 239 0.97 -10.60 27.34
N ASP A 240 1.87 -11.51 27.05
CA ASP A 240 3.31 -11.34 27.27
C ASP A 240 4.04 -10.61 26.13
N ASN A 241 3.48 -10.64 24.93
CA ASN A 241 4.05 -9.99 23.74
C ASN A 241 2.93 -9.48 22.80
N VAL A 242 2.52 -8.24 22.98
CA VAL A 242 1.44 -7.62 22.20
C VAL A 242 1.82 -7.45 20.74
N CYS A 243 3.00 -6.89 20.46
CA CYS A 243 3.37 -6.48 19.09
C CYS A 243 3.49 -7.67 18.12
N GLU A 244 4.18 -8.75 18.49
CA GLU A 244 4.28 -9.92 17.63
C GLU A 244 2.94 -10.62 17.45
N ARG A 245 2.23 -10.85 18.56
CA ARG A 245 0.93 -11.52 18.50
C ARG A 245 -0.08 -10.75 17.64
N ALA A 246 -0.11 -9.41 17.72
CA ALA A 246 -0.98 -8.60 16.90
C ALA A 246 -0.62 -8.69 15.40
N ALA A 247 0.66 -8.59 15.05
CA ALA A 247 1.11 -8.73 13.66
C ALA A 247 0.77 -10.11 13.09
N VAL A 248 1.05 -11.18 13.83
CA VAL A 248 0.75 -12.55 13.43
C VAL A 248 -0.76 -12.80 13.33
N THR A 249 -1.56 -12.28 14.28
CA THR A 249 -3.02 -12.40 14.24
C THR A 249 -3.60 -11.76 12.97
N TYR A 250 -3.10 -10.57 12.60
CA TYR A 250 -3.51 -9.94 11.34
C TYR A 250 -3.19 -10.84 10.15
N CYS A 251 -1.95 -11.30 10.04
CA CYS A 251 -1.51 -12.13 8.92
C CYS A 251 -2.34 -13.41 8.80
N LYS A 252 -2.52 -14.15 9.90
CA LYS A 252 -3.33 -15.40 9.92
C LYS A 252 -4.78 -15.20 9.46
N LYS A 253 -5.34 -13.99 9.62
CA LYS A 253 -6.72 -13.67 9.18
C LYS A 253 -6.81 -13.27 7.70
N HIS A 254 -5.72 -12.78 7.11
CA HIS A 254 -5.77 -12.14 5.79
C HIS A 254 -4.93 -12.83 4.73
N CYS A 255 -4.10 -13.82 5.09
CA CYS A 255 -3.29 -14.57 4.13
C CYS A 255 -2.97 -15.98 4.64
N GLU A 256 -2.64 -16.86 3.71
CA GLU A 256 -2.23 -18.23 4.00
C GLU A 256 -0.77 -18.30 4.45
N TYR A 257 0.08 -17.44 3.88
CA TYR A 257 1.51 -17.40 4.16
C TYR A 257 1.96 -15.99 4.52
N PHE A 258 2.83 -15.89 5.50
CA PHE A 258 3.48 -14.66 5.92
C PHE A 258 4.87 -14.95 6.50
N GLU A 259 5.70 -13.91 6.57
CA GLU A 259 7.02 -13.93 7.18
C GLU A 259 7.07 -12.94 8.35
N LEU A 260 7.58 -13.35 9.50
CA LEU A 260 7.93 -12.43 10.58
C LEU A 260 9.34 -11.86 10.31
N ILE A 261 9.41 -10.70 9.66
CA ILE A 261 10.69 -10.04 9.28
C ILE A 261 11.48 -9.66 10.53
N ALA A 262 10.78 -9.06 11.51
CA ALA A 262 11.39 -8.66 12.77
C ALA A 262 10.47 -9.02 13.92
N GLY A 263 11.00 -9.80 14.86
CA GLY A 263 10.38 -10.01 16.16
C GLY A 263 10.37 -8.71 16.97
N LYS A 264 9.97 -8.79 18.24
CA LYS A 264 9.83 -7.63 19.12
C LYS A 264 11.10 -6.80 19.18
N SER A 265 11.06 -5.64 18.59
CA SER A 265 12.05 -4.56 18.65
C SER A 265 11.61 -3.53 19.68
N ILE A 266 12.55 -3.02 20.47
CA ILE A 266 12.29 -2.07 21.55
C ILE A 266 12.99 -0.76 21.22
N GLU A 267 12.23 0.32 21.21
CA GLU A 267 12.71 1.69 21.18
C GLU A 267 12.15 2.48 22.36
N THR A 268 12.56 3.72 22.55
CA THR A 268 12.16 4.54 23.71
C THR A 268 10.65 4.56 23.88
N ALA A 269 10.15 3.91 24.93
CA ALA A 269 8.74 3.83 25.33
C ALA A 269 7.77 3.10 24.38
N MET A 270 8.29 2.45 23.33
CA MET A 270 7.49 1.65 22.40
C MET A 270 8.15 0.32 22.03
N THR A 271 7.36 -0.60 21.53
CA THR A 271 7.81 -1.86 20.91
C THR A 271 7.09 -2.04 19.57
N ALA A 272 7.78 -2.62 18.61
CA ALA A 272 7.14 -3.04 17.37
C ALA A 272 7.64 -4.42 16.93
N ALA A 273 6.81 -5.12 16.19
CA ALA A 273 7.16 -6.30 15.43
C ALA A 273 6.68 -6.13 14.00
N ILE A 274 7.41 -6.68 13.03
CA ILE A 274 7.15 -6.50 11.61
C ILE A 274 6.91 -7.86 10.97
N ALA A 275 5.74 -8.02 10.37
CA ALA A 275 5.42 -9.15 9.53
C ALA A 275 5.20 -8.69 8.07
N ARG A 276 5.55 -9.57 7.13
CA ARG A 276 5.26 -9.40 5.71
C ARG A 276 4.20 -10.41 5.31
N ARG A 277 3.12 -9.92 4.75
CA ARG A 277 2.06 -10.74 4.20
C ARG A 277 2.40 -11.13 2.75
N ASN A 278 2.31 -12.42 2.42
CA ASN A 278 2.31 -12.89 1.04
C ASN A 278 0.88 -12.78 0.49
N ILE A 279 0.73 -12.09 -0.62
CA ILE A 279 -0.56 -11.82 -1.27
C ILE A 279 -0.72 -12.71 -2.50
#